data_affa5ce9461f664acb298e2c8ef26f13
#
_entry.id   affa5ce9461f664acb298e2c8ef26f13
#
_cell.length_a   1.000
_cell.length_b   1.000
_cell.length_c   1.000
_cell.angle_alpha   90.00
_cell.angle_beta   90.00
_cell.angle_gamma   90.00
#
_symmetry.space_group_name_H-M   'P 1'
#
loop_
_entity.id
_entity.type
_entity.pdbx_description
1 polymer ?
#
loop_
_entity_poly.entity_id
_entity_poly.type
_entity_poly.pdbx_seq_one_letter_code
_entity_poly.pdbx_strand_id
1 'polypeptide(L)'
;MAESKENSTPAIVMFPFMAKGHIIPFLALSLQIEQRGFDIIFVNTPLNIKKLRQSIPPSSAIRLREISYDSSGHPGLPPAIENTDVLPPHLIFPFIESSLSLKPAFRHLVSDLVRGGSPPLAVVADMFFGWSAEIAREFGVFHAIFSSAGGFGMGCYCSLWLNMPHRKTNSPEFFLPDFQEAGLIHLTQLAPSISAADGSDTDTKSVFMRKNILEWSDSDGVLFNSVEELDKIGLDYFRRITGRNVWPVGPIFLTGDNRKSSRISPEKCTEWLDTKPTNSVLFVSFGSNNTISASQMMQLGRALERATNSYFIWVVRPPLGFDITAEFKAEEWLPEGFMQRVVEAQNRGLVVVQWAPQVEILLHESVGAFLTHCGWNSVLESLSHGVPLIGWPIAAEQFFNAKLLEEEVGVCVEVARGVGFEVRCEDLVEKIEMVMGESEKGKEMRRKAGEVKKMIEDAVRDDGGFKGSSVVAIDEFLNAALLKKEKREAKILRK
;
A
#
# COMPACT_ATOMS: atom_id res chain seq x y z
N MET A 1 -36.99 10.54 -36.71
CA MET A 1 -35.73 9.79 -36.83
C MET A 1 -35.15 9.70 -35.42
N ALA A 2 -35.18 8.53 -34.80
CA ALA A 2 -34.55 8.29 -33.52
C ALA A 2 -33.07 8.10 -33.80
N GLU A 3 -32.25 9.09 -33.44
CA GLU A 3 -30.81 8.93 -33.41
C GLU A 3 -30.49 7.77 -32.49
N SER A 4 -29.79 6.77 -33.05
CA SER A 4 -29.21 5.67 -32.31
C SER A 4 -28.31 6.27 -31.22
N LYS A 5 -28.70 6.14 -29.92
CA LYS A 5 -27.77 6.32 -28.82
C LYS A 5 -26.63 5.35 -29.07
N GLU A 6 -25.50 5.86 -29.60
CA GLU A 6 -24.24 5.12 -29.56
C GLU A 6 -24.10 4.57 -28.14
N ASN A 7 -23.93 3.27 -28.02
CA ASN A 7 -23.65 2.60 -26.75
C ASN A 7 -22.29 3.11 -26.24
N SER A 8 -22.28 4.24 -25.54
CA SER A 8 -21.07 4.74 -24.93
C SER A 8 -20.57 3.73 -23.89
N THR A 9 -19.33 3.37 -24.00
CA THR A 9 -18.65 2.48 -23.03
C THR A 9 -18.90 2.96 -21.60
N PRO A 10 -19.31 2.08 -20.67
CA PRO A 10 -19.55 2.48 -19.29
C PRO A 10 -18.30 3.01 -18.64
N ALA A 11 -18.37 4.18 -18.01
CA ALA A 11 -17.23 4.83 -17.37
C ALA A 11 -17.19 4.54 -15.86
N ILE A 12 -15.99 4.28 -15.33
CA ILE A 12 -15.73 4.13 -13.90
C ILE A 12 -14.87 5.30 -13.42
N VAL A 13 -15.31 5.96 -12.34
CA VAL A 13 -14.55 7.03 -11.68
C VAL A 13 -13.60 6.41 -10.67
N MET A 14 -12.30 6.67 -10.80
CA MET A 14 -11.25 6.23 -9.91
C MET A 14 -10.74 7.43 -9.11
N PHE A 15 -10.89 7.38 -7.77
CA PHE A 15 -10.62 8.52 -6.90
C PHE A 15 -9.72 8.14 -5.72
N PRO A 16 -8.39 8.06 -5.94
CA PRO A 16 -7.41 7.74 -4.89
C PRO A 16 -7.09 8.93 -3.99
N PHE A 17 -6.69 8.64 -2.76
CA PHE A 17 -6.05 9.59 -1.85
C PHE A 17 -4.72 10.10 -2.44
N MET A 18 -4.33 11.31 -2.06
CA MET A 18 -3.20 12.05 -2.61
C MET A 18 -1.84 11.57 -2.07
N ALA A 19 -1.58 10.27 -2.16
CA ALA A 19 -0.32 9.65 -1.77
C ALA A 19 0.11 8.60 -2.80
N LYS A 20 1.41 8.47 -3.07
CA LYS A 20 1.94 7.51 -4.06
C LYS A 20 1.50 6.09 -3.80
N GLY A 21 1.52 5.65 -2.52
CA GLY A 21 1.08 4.31 -2.12
C GLY A 21 -0.39 3.99 -2.43
N HIS A 22 -1.20 5.01 -2.71
CA HIS A 22 -2.61 4.90 -3.11
C HIS A 22 -2.79 5.13 -4.62
N ILE A 23 -2.19 6.20 -5.16
CA ILE A 23 -2.32 6.57 -6.59
C ILE A 23 -1.80 5.46 -7.51
N ILE A 24 -0.67 4.83 -7.19
CA ILE A 24 -0.06 3.80 -8.02
C ILE A 24 -0.95 2.54 -8.14
N PRO A 25 -1.44 1.93 -7.04
CA PRO A 25 -2.39 0.82 -7.14
C PRO A 25 -3.69 1.18 -7.85
N PHE A 26 -4.23 2.39 -7.63
CA PHE A 26 -5.42 2.85 -8.36
C PHE A 26 -5.17 2.96 -9.87
N LEU A 27 -4.00 3.48 -10.29
CA LEU A 27 -3.65 3.53 -11.71
C LEU A 27 -3.53 2.11 -12.29
N ALA A 28 -2.86 1.21 -11.58
CA ALA A 28 -2.69 -0.17 -12.03
C ALA A 28 -4.05 -0.90 -12.16
N LEU A 29 -4.94 -0.74 -11.19
CA LEU A 29 -6.32 -1.25 -11.26
C LEU A 29 -7.09 -0.61 -12.42
N SER A 30 -6.91 0.69 -12.65
CA SER A 30 -7.55 1.40 -13.78
C SER A 30 -7.16 0.80 -15.13
N LEU A 31 -5.87 0.50 -15.33
CA LEU A 31 -5.38 -0.12 -16.56
C LEU A 31 -5.94 -1.54 -16.75
N GLN A 32 -6.07 -2.32 -15.68
CA GLN A 32 -6.69 -3.65 -15.76
C GLN A 32 -8.18 -3.60 -16.09
N ILE A 33 -8.90 -2.60 -15.58
CA ILE A 33 -10.34 -2.40 -15.87
C ILE A 33 -10.51 -1.86 -17.31
N GLU A 34 -9.64 -0.96 -17.76
CA GLU A 34 -9.61 -0.47 -19.14
C GLU A 34 -9.44 -1.61 -20.15
N GLN A 35 -8.52 -2.55 -19.88
CA GLN A 35 -8.30 -3.74 -20.70
C GLN A 35 -9.54 -4.65 -20.80
N ARG A 36 -10.48 -4.56 -19.84
CA ARG A 36 -11.77 -5.25 -19.86
C ARG A 36 -12.87 -4.48 -20.60
N GLY A 37 -12.51 -3.38 -21.26
CA GLY A 37 -13.41 -2.61 -22.11
C GLY A 37 -14.26 -1.57 -21.37
N PHE A 38 -13.80 -1.06 -20.23
CA PHE A 38 -14.46 0.03 -19.51
C PHE A 38 -13.68 1.34 -19.63
N ASP A 39 -14.40 2.44 -19.80
CA ASP A 39 -13.80 3.77 -19.75
C ASP A 39 -13.38 4.15 -18.31
N ILE A 40 -12.27 4.82 -18.18
CA ILE A 40 -11.78 5.29 -16.88
C ILE A 40 -11.76 6.83 -16.82
N ILE A 41 -12.32 7.37 -15.75
CA ILE A 41 -12.18 8.78 -15.35
C ILE A 41 -11.36 8.81 -14.07
N PHE A 42 -10.09 9.15 -14.17
CA PHE A 42 -9.17 9.21 -13.02
C PHE A 42 -9.16 10.63 -12.45
N VAL A 43 -9.54 10.76 -11.19
CA VAL A 43 -9.74 12.03 -10.50
C VAL A 43 -8.68 12.24 -9.44
N ASN A 44 -7.99 13.38 -9.46
CA ASN A 44 -7.08 13.79 -8.37
C ASN A 44 -6.83 15.30 -8.45
N THR A 45 -6.02 15.84 -7.53
CA THR A 45 -5.64 17.24 -7.50
C THR A 45 -4.68 17.61 -8.63
N PRO A 46 -4.58 18.89 -9.04
CA PRO A 46 -3.81 19.31 -10.21
C PRO A 46 -2.35 18.85 -10.22
N LEU A 47 -1.65 18.98 -9.10
CA LEU A 47 -0.24 18.55 -8.98
C LEU A 47 -0.09 17.05 -9.22
N ASN A 48 -1.00 16.23 -8.65
CA ASN A 48 -0.97 14.78 -8.81
C ASN A 48 -1.34 14.38 -10.24
N ILE A 49 -2.33 15.02 -10.85
CA ILE A 49 -2.70 14.79 -12.27
C ILE A 49 -1.52 15.12 -13.19
N LYS A 50 -0.81 16.23 -12.94
CA LYS A 50 0.39 16.59 -13.71
C LYS A 50 1.48 15.50 -13.63
N LYS A 51 1.71 14.96 -12.42
CA LYS A 51 2.66 13.86 -12.21
C LYS A 51 2.19 12.58 -12.90
N LEU A 52 0.90 12.25 -12.76
CA LEU A 52 0.31 11.01 -13.27
C LEU A 52 0.37 10.90 -14.80
N ARG A 53 0.20 12.02 -15.53
CA ARG A 53 0.30 12.04 -17.02
C ARG A 53 1.54 11.34 -17.56
N GLN A 54 2.65 11.38 -16.83
CA GLN A 54 3.90 10.77 -17.25
C GLN A 54 3.96 9.25 -16.95
N SER A 55 3.02 8.72 -16.17
CA SER A 55 2.97 7.31 -15.77
C SER A 55 1.88 6.53 -16.51
N ILE A 56 1.03 7.20 -17.30
CA ILE A 56 0.00 6.57 -18.12
C ILE A 56 0.63 6.15 -19.45
N PRO A 57 0.43 4.88 -19.87
CA PRO A 57 0.88 4.41 -21.18
C PRO A 57 0.29 5.26 -22.30
N PRO A 58 1.04 5.56 -23.39
CA PRO A 58 0.52 6.31 -24.53
C PRO A 58 -0.69 5.65 -25.22
N SER A 59 -0.84 4.33 -25.08
CA SER A 59 -1.96 3.56 -25.64
C SER A 59 -3.23 3.61 -24.80
N SER A 60 -3.16 4.12 -23.55
CA SER A 60 -4.31 4.17 -22.65
C SER A 60 -5.24 5.35 -22.96
N ALA A 61 -6.53 5.10 -22.88
CA ALA A 61 -7.60 6.10 -23.06
C ALA A 61 -8.10 6.70 -21.72
N ILE A 62 -7.40 6.46 -20.61
CA ILE A 62 -7.75 7.01 -19.30
C ILE A 62 -7.91 8.53 -19.36
N ARG A 63 -9.08 9.01 -18.99
CA ARG A 63 -9.41 10.44 -18.93
C ARG A 63 -9.06 11.01 -17.58
N LEU A 64 -8.10 11.93 -17.52
CA LEU A 64 -7.68 12.62 -16.29
C LEU A 64 -8.61 13.80 -16.00
N ARG A 65 -9.06 13.92 -14.76
CA ARG A 65 -9.87 15.04 -14.25
C ARG A 65 -9.24 15.63 -13.00
N GLU A 66 -9.02 16.92 -13.04
CA GLU A 66 -8.56 17.69 -11.90
C GLU A 66 -9.74 18.06 -11.00
N ILE A 67 -9.52 17.96 -9.68
CA ILE A 67 -10.46 18.36 -8.64
C ILE A 67 -9.79 19.41 -7.76
N SER A 68 -10.50 20.50 -7.48
CA SER A 68 -9.97 21.54 -6.59
C SER A 68 -9.83 21.02 -5.16
N TYR A 69 -8.71 21.37 -4.55
CA TYR A 69 -8.38 21.02 -3.18
C TYR A 69 -7.91 22.27 -2.45
N ASP A 70 -8.38 22.48 -1.24
CA ASP A 70 -8.02 23.59 -0.38
C ASP A 70 -7.58 23.11 0.99
N SER A 71 -6.30 23.29 1.31
CA SER A 71 -5.71 22.98 2.62
C SER A 71 -5.76 24.17 3.59
N SER A 72 -6.22 25.34 3.19
CA SER A 72 -6.14 26.59 3.98
C SER A 72 -6.94 26.53 5.29
N GLY A 73 -7.99 25.70 5.33
CA GLY A 73 -8.80 25.45 6.55
C GLY A 73 -8.13 24.55 7.60
N HIS A 74 -6.93 24.00 7.33
CA HIS A 74 -6.23 23.08 8.22
C HIS A 74 -4.92 23.69 8.74
N PRO A 75 -4.93 24.25 9.96
CA PRO A 75 -3.75 24.88 10.56
C PRO A 75 -2.56 23.91 10.63
N GLY A 76 -1.39 24.39 10.22
CA GLY A 76 -0.14 23.63 10.25
C GLY A 76 0.22 22.91 8.95
N LEU A 77 -0.71 22.75 8.01
CA LEU A 77 -0.37 22.26 6.69
C LEU A 77 0.36 23.32 5.87
N PRO A 78 1.42 22.95 5.11
CA PRO A 78 2.06 23.88 4.20
C PRO A 78 1.07 24.43 3.13
N PRO A 79 1.18 25.70 2.75
CA PRO A 79 0.36 26.26 1.66
C PRO A 79 0.53 25.46 0.37
N ALA A 80 -0.57 25.25 -0.36
CA ALA A 80 -0.59 24.56 -1.65
C ALA A 80 -0.05 23.11 -1.62
N ILE A 81 -0.05 22.46 -0.45
CA ILE A 81 0.27 21.03 -0.35
C ILE A 81 -0.83 20.20 -1.01
N GLU A 82 -0.48 19.29 -1.91
CA GLU A 82 -1.44 18.44 -2.61
C GLU A 82 -1.10 16.94 -2.52
N ASN A 83 -0.02 16.55 -1.83
CA ASN A 83 0.35 15.15 -1.62
C ASN A 83 1.27 14.98 -0.42
N THR A 84 1.53 13.71 -0.07
CA THR A 84 2.37 13.33 1.07
C THR A 84 3.86 13.29 0.77
N ASP A 85 4.31 13.60 -0.45
CA ASP A 85 5.69 13.34 -0.91
C ASP A 85 6.78 14.01 -0.05
N VAL A 86 6.45 15.18 0.52
CA VAL A 86 7.38 16.01 1.31
C VAL A 86 6.85 16.32 2.71
N LEU A 87 5.73 15.71 3.10
CA LEU A 87 5.13 15.94 4.41
C LEU A 87 5.89 15.20 5.51
N PRO A 88 6.25 15.89 6.60
CA PRO A 88 6.76 15.21 7.79
C PRO A 88 5.68 14.33 8.43
N PRO A 89 6.05 13.23 9.10
CA PRO A 89 5.11 12.21 9.61
C PRO A 89 3.98 12.76 10.47
N HIS A 90 4.23 13.79 11.29
CA HIS A 90 3.22 14.39 12.17
C HIS A 90 2.12 15.16 11.43
N LEU A 91 2.34 15.54 10.15
CA LEU A 91 1.36 16.22 9.31
C LEU A 91 0.57 15.29 8.38
N ILE A 92 0.90 14.01 8.32
CA ILE A 92 0.18 13.03 7.48
C ILE A 92 -1.29 12.95 7.91
N PHE A 93 -1.56 12.85 9.22
CA PHE A 93 -2.93 12.73 9.67
C PHE A 93 -3.76 14.02 9.45
N PRO A 94 -3.27 15.23 9.80
CA PRO A 94 -3.92 16.48 9.39
C PRO A 94 -4.20 16.56 7.89
N PHE A 95 -3.30 16.04 7.05
CA PHE A 95 -3.50 15.99 5.61
C PHE A 95 -4.61 15.01 5.20
N ILE A 96 -4.75 13.87 5.89
CA ILE A 96 -5.87 12.94 5.68
C ILE A 96 -7.19 13.64 6.04
N GLU A 97 -7.29 14.30 7.19
CA GLU A 97 -8.49 15.05 7.60
C GLU A 97 -8.85 16.15 6.60
N SER A 98 -7.85 16.87 6.06
CA SER A 98 -8.06 17.95 5.11
C SER A 98 -8.70 17.48 3.80
N SER A 99 -8.62 16.18 3.49
CA SER A 99 -9.27 15.59 2.31
C SER A 99 -10.80 15.75 2.29
N LEU A 100 -11.42 16.03 3.45
CA LEU A 100 -12.84 16.38 3.51
C LEU A 100 -13.19 17.62 2.69
N SER A 101 -12.23 18.54 2.45
CA SER A 101 -12.42 19.71 1.58
C SER A 101 -12.68 19.33 0.11
N LEU A 102 -12.37 18.12 -0.31
CA LEU A 102 -12.68 17.60 -1.65
C LEU A 102 -14.16 17.27 -1.85
N LYS A 103 -14.94 17.07 -0.75
CA LYS A 103 -16.34 16.61 -0.81
C LYS A 103 -17.24 17.48 -1.71
N PRO A 104 -17.26 18.83 -1.61
CA PRO A 104 -18.10 19.65 -2.48
C PRO A 104 -17.72 19.57 -3.96
N ALA A 105 -16.43 19.62 -4.27
CA ALA A 105 -15.94 19.56 -5.64
C ALA A 105 -16.18 18.17 -6.26
N PHE A 106 -16.05 17.09 -5.49
CA PHE A 106 -16.36 15.74 -5.94
C PHE A 106 -17.87 15.55 -6.22
N ARG A 107 -18.74 16.09 -5.35
CA ARG A 107 -20.19 16.09 -5.60
C ARG A 107 -20.53 16.83 -6.90
N HIS A 108 -19.89 17.96 -7.16
CA HIS A 108 -20.09 18.74 -8.40
C HIS A 108 -19.68 17.92 -9.62
N LEU A 109 -18.51 17.28 -9.60
CA LEU A 109 -18.02 16.42 -10.67
C LEU A 109 -18.99 15.28 -10.98
N VAL A 110 -19.47 14.54 -9.96
CA VAL A 110 -20.44 13.44 -10.17
C VAL A 110 -21.77 13.97 -10.72
N SER A 111 -22.25 15.12 -10.20
CA SER A 111 -23.45 15.80 -10.69
C SER A 111 -23.35 16.15 -12.17
N ASP A 112 -22.22 16.71 -12.59
CA ASP A 112 -22.01 17.09 -14.00
C ASP A 112 -21.99 15.90 -14.94
N LEU A 113 -21.33 14.80 -14.53
CA LEU A 113 -21.33 13.55 -15.30
C LEU A 113 -22.76 13.01 -15.49
N VAL A 114 -23.57 13.05 -14.43
CA VAL A 114 -24.97 12.57 -14.47
C VAL A 114 -25.85 13.48 -15.32
N ARG A 115 -25.74 14.81 -15.14
CA ARG A 115 -26.52 15.80 -15.91
C ARG A 115 -26.11 15.86 -17.39
N GLY A 116 -24.85 15.59 -17.68
CA GLY A 116 -24.34 15.47 -19.06
C GLY A 116 -24.82 14.21 -19.80
N GLY A 117 -25.69 13.39 -19.20
CA GLY A 117 -26.26 12.20 -19.82
C GLY A 117 -25.32 10.99 -19.86
N SER A 118 -24.16 11.09 -19.20
CA SER A 118 -23.15 10.00 -19.13
C SER A 118 -22.85 9.65 -17.67
N PRO A 119 -23.85 9.17 -16.89
CA PRO A 119 -23.65 8.82 -15.50
C PRO A 119 -22.60 7.70 -15.38
N PRO A 120 -21.65 7.80 -14.47
CA PRO A 120 -20.67 6.74 -14.30
C PRO A 120 -21.32 5.42 -13.87
N LEU A 121 -20.75 4.32 -14.32
CA LEU A 121 -21.15 2.97 -13.90
C LEU A 121 -20.88 2.80 -12.40
N ALA A 122 -19.66 3.18 -11.98
CA ALA A 122 -19.21 3.07 -10.60
C ALA A 122 -18.30 4.25 -10.22
N VAL A 123 -18.25 4.52 -8.93
CA VAL A 123 -17.19 5.28 -8.24
C VAL A 123 -16.40 4.28 -7.43
N VAL A 124 -15.10 4.18 -7.67
CA VAL A 124 -14.12 3.48 -6.83
C VAL A 124 -13.32 4.54 -6.11
N ALA A 125 -13.52 4.64 -4.81
CA ALA A 125 -12.91 5.67 -3.97
C ALA A 125 -11.93 5.08 -2.97
N ASP A 126 -10.99 5.91 -2.54
CA ASP A 126 -9.98 5.54 -1.56
C ASP A 126 -10.58 5.19 -0.19
N MET A 127 -9.89 4.33 0.53
CA MET A 127 -10.22 3.94 1.90
C MET A 127 -10.40 5.12 2.87
N PHE A 128 -9.80 6.28 2.60
CA PHE A 128 -9.98 7.51 3.38
C PHE A 128 -11.18 8.37 2.93
N PHE A 129 -11.87 7.98 1.88
CA PHE A 129 -12.98 8.72 1.30
C PHE A 129 -14.34 8.04 1.50
N GLY A 130 -14.57 7.43 2.68
CA GLY A 130 -15.86 6.80 3.03
C GLY A 130 -17.06 7.71 2.75
N TRP A 131 -16.89 9.03 2.98
CA TRP A 131 -17.89 10.06 2.69
C TRP A 131 -18.37 10.10 1.22
N SER A 132 -17.61 9.55 0.29
CA SER A 132 -17.98 9.54 -1.13
C SER A 132 -19.14 8.57 -1.45
N ALA A 133 -19.38 7.58 -0.57
CA ALA A 133 -20.52 6.66 -0.67
C ALA A 133 -21.86 7.39 -0.60
N GLU A 134 -21.99 8.40 0.26
CA GLU A 134 -23.18 9.25 0.33
C GLU A 134 -23.46 9.95 -0.99
N ILE A 135 -22.42 10.51 -1.63
CA ILE A 135 -22.54 11.20 -2.91
C ILE A 135 -22.95 10.22 -4.02
N ALA A 136 -22.28 9.07 -4.12
CA ALA A 136 -22.64 8.08 -5.11
C ALA A 136 -24.10 7.60 -4.96
N ARG A 137 -24.56 7.40 -3.74
CA ARG A 137 -25.96 7.03 -3.40
C ARG A 137 -26.95 8.13 -3.81
N GLU A 138 -26.64 9.40 -3.60
CA GLU A 138 -27.48 10.55 -4.02
C GLU A 138 -27.76 10.51 -5.52
N PHE A 139 -26.79 10.13 -6.33
CA PHE A 139 -26.91 10.04 -7.78
C PHE A 139 -27.25 8.64 -8.31
N GLY A 140 -27.47 7.65 -7.42
CA GLY A 140 -27.79 6.28 -7.80
C GLY A 140 -26.66 5.56 -8.54
N VAL A 141 -25.43 5.95 -8.31
CA VAL A 141 -24.20 5.35 -8.87
C VAL A 141 -23.71 4.21 -7.98
N PHE A 142 -23.13 3.16 -8.55
CA PHE A 142 -22.47 2.11 -7.78
C PHE A 142 -21.25 2.67 -7.08
N HIS A 143 -21.01 2.27 -5.84
CA HIS A 143 -19.86 2.74 -5.06
C HIS A 143 -19.08 1.59 -4.46
N ALA A 144 -17.77 1.63 -4.59
CA ALA A 144 -16.87 0.73 -3.89
C ALA A 144 -15.71 1.49 -3.25
N ILE A 145 -15.31 1.06 -2.06
CA ILE A 145 -14.03 1.48 -1.47
C ILE A 145 -12.93 0.60 -2.05
N PHE A 146 -11.78 1.16 -2.37
CA PHE A 146 -10.58 0.40 -2.67
C PHE A 146 -9.49 0.67 -1.64
N SER A 147 -9.08 -0.40 -0.96
CA SER A 147 -7.93 -0.42 -0.04
C SER A 147 -6.70 -0.95 -0.76
N SER A 148 -5.64 -0.15 -0.83
CA SER A 148 -4.33 -0.57 -1.32
C SER A 148 -3.53 -1.39 -0.30
N ALA A 149 -4.06 -1.54 0.93
CA ALA A 149 -3.53 -2.38 2.01
C ALA A 149 -4.18 -3.76 2.02
N GLY A 150 -3.58 -4.71 2.73
CA GLY A 150 -4.16 -6.04 2.98
C GLY A 150 -5.31 -6.01 4.00
N GLY A 151 -6.18 -7.01 3.92
CA GLY A 151 -7.35 -7.13 4.78
C GLY A 151 -6.98 -7.37 6.24
N PHE A 152 -6.02 -8.24 6.54
CA PHE A 152 -5.63 -8.53 7.93
C PHE A 152 -5.05 -7.31 8.64
N GLY A 153 -4.04 -6.67 8.02
CA GLY A 153 -3.42 -5.48 8.58
C GLY A 153 -4.41 -4.34 8.75
N MET A 154 -5.23 -4.11 7.74
CA MET A 154 -6.27 -3.09 7.78
C MET A 154 -7.40 -3.45 8.76
N GLY A 155 -7.75 -4.73 8.92
CA GLY A 155 -8.72 -5.20 9.91
C GLY A 155 -8.29 -4.89 11.33
N CYS A 156 -7.04 -5.21 11.69
CA CYS A 156 -6.45 -4.85 12.98
C CYS A 156 -6.46 -3.33 13.20
N TYR A 157 -6.06 -2.56 12.18
CA TYR A 157 -6.02 -1.11 12.23
C TYR A 157 -7.41 -0.50 12.42
N CYS A 158 -8.42 -0.97 11.68
CA CYS A 158 -9.81 -0.53 11.82
C CYS A 158 -10.39 -0.90 13.19
N SER A 159 -10.20 -2.13 13.65
CA SER A 159 -10.67 -2.58 14.97
C SER A 159 -10.08 -1.73 16.11
N LEU A 160 -8.80 -1.37 16.02
CA LEU A 160 -8.16 -0.48 16.98
C LEU A 160 -8.82 0.91 17.03
N TRP A 161 -9.10 1.52 15.86
CA TRP A 161 -9.77 2.82 15.82
C TRP A 161 -11.23 2.77 16.30
N LEU A 162 -11.94 1.69 16.00
CA LEU A 162 -13.34 1.52 16.39
C LEU A 162 -13.48 1.25 17.90
N ASN A 163 -12.58 0.47 18.48
CA ASN A 163 -12.77 -0.10 19.83
C ASN A 163 -11.81 0.46 20.88
N MET A 164 -10.62 0.97 20.50
CA MET A 164 -9.56 1.47 21.39
C MET A 164 -9.27 0.54 22.59
N PRO A 165 -9.07 -0.78 22.36
CA PRO A 165 -8.95 -1.76 23.45
C PRO A 165 -7.74 -1.49 24.36
N HIS A 166 -6.65 -0.97 23.81
CA HIS A 166 -5.46 -0.59 24.56
C HIS A 166 -5.67 0.55 25.59
N ARG A 167 -6.78 1.29 25.47
CA ARG A 167 -7.18 2.31 26.45
C ARG A 167 -8.06 1.74 27.57
N LYS A 168 -8.49 0.49 27.44
CA LYS A 168 -9.42 -0.18 28.37
C LYS A 168 -8.74 -1.24 29.23
N THR A 169 -7.42 -1.41 29.11
CA THR A 169 -6.61 -2.39 29.85
C THR A 169 -5.29 -1.80 30.31
N ASN A 170 -4.75 -2.35 31.41
CA ASN A 170 -3.40 -2.06 31.88
C ASN A 170 -2.39 -3.15 31.43
N SER A 171 -2.85 -4.18 30.72
CA SER A 171 -1.97 -5.21 30.17
C SER A 171 -1.19 -4.66 28.99
N PRO A 172 0.08 -5.04 28.80
CA PRO A 172 0.82 -4.75 27.56
C PRO A 172 0.26 -5.49 26.36
N GLU A 173 -0.58 -6.50 26.55
CA GLU A 173 -1.20 -7.32 25.51
C GLU A 173 -2.71 -7.35 25.67
N PHE A 174 -3.43 -7.37 24.55
CA PHE A 174 -4.88 -7.38 24.50
C PHE A 174 -5.39 -8.02 23.20
N PHE A 175 -6.64 -8.47 23.21
CA PHE A 175 -7.36 -8.91 22.02
C PHE A 175 -8.15 -7.75 21.40
N LEU A 176 -8.36 -7.83 20.08
CA LEU A 176 -9.30 -6.99 19.37
C LEU A 176 -10.72 -7.55 19.57
N PRO A 177 -11.69 -6.75 20.08
CA PRO A 177 -12.99 -7.28 20.53
C PRO A 177 -13.83 -7.87 19.38
N ASP A 178 -13.72 -7.31 18.20
CA ASP A 178 -14.46 -7.68 16.99
C ASP A 178 -13.61 -8.44 15.97
N PHE A 179 -12.32 -8.70 16.29
CA PHE A 179 -11.37 -9.41 15.43
C PHE A 179 -10.45 -10.34 16.24
N GLN A 180 -11.04 -11.35 16.87
CA GLN A 180 -10.32 -12.28 17.75
C GLN A 180 -9.31 -13.14 16.97
N GLU A 181 -9.57 -13.40 15.70
CA GLU A 181 -8.69 -14.16 14.80
C GLU A 181 -7.32 -13.49 14.61
N ALA A 182 -7.20 -12.18 14.90
CA ALA A 182 -5.93 -11.47 14.89
C ALA A 182 -4.99 -11.90 16.04
N GLY A 183 -5.47 -12.65 17.02
CA GLY A 183 -4.69 -13.07 18.19
C GLY A 183 -4.38 -11.91 19.13
N LEU A 184 -3.37 -12.09 20.00
CA LEU A 184 -2.90 -11.06 20.91
C LEU A 184 -2.15 -9.96 20.16
N ILE A 185 -2.46 -8.71 20.51
CA ILE A 185 -1.76 -7.52 20.05
C ILE A 185 -0.97 -6.94 21.22
N HIS A 186 0.30 -6.66 21.01
CA HIS A 186 1.15 -6.00 22.01
C HIS A 186 1.18 -4.48 21.79
N LEU A 187 1.28 -3.70 22.86
CA LEU A 187 1.33 -2.22 22.78
C LEU A 187 2.40 -1.67 21.86
N THR A 188 3.53 -2.38 21.69
CA THR A 188 4.60 -1.98 20.75
C THR A 188 4.23 -2.15 19.28
N GLN A 189 3.13 -2.82 18.96
CA GLN A 189 2.60 -2.95 17.60
C GLN A 189 1.63 -1.81 17.23
N LEU A 190 1.40 -0.87 18.15
CA LEU A 190 0.53 0.27 17.86
C LEU A 190 1.28 1.34 17.07
N ALA A 191 0.70 1.73 15.95
CA ALA A 191 1.17 2.90 15.21
C ALA A 191 1.15 4.16 16.12
N PRO A 192 2.11 5.08 15.97
CA PRO A 192 2.18 6.29 16.80
C PRO A 192 0.88 7.10 16.83
N SER A 193 0.14 7.14 15.72
CA SER A 193 -1.16 7.83 15.63
C SER A 193 -2.23 7.20 16.53
N ILE A 194 -2.27 5.86 16.61
CA ILE A 194 -3.21 5.12 17.48
C ILE A 194 -2.78 5.26 18.93
N SER A 195 -1.47 5.12 19.22
CA SER A 195 -0.96 5.28 20.58
C SER A 195 -1.20 6.68 21.16
N ALA A 196 -1.18 7.72 20.31
CA ALA A 196 -1.42 9.10 20.73
C ALA A 196 -2.92 9.44 20.85
N ALA A 197 -3.81 8.73 20.16
CA ALA A 197 -5.25 8.98 20.19
C ALA A 197 -5.85 8.57 21.53
N ASP A 198 -6.77 9.37 22.08
CA ASP A 198 -7.44 9.08 23.36
C ASP A 198 -8.80 8.41 23.21
N GLY A 199 -9.35 8.40 21.99
CA GLY A 199 -10.64 7.79 21.68
C GLY A 199 -11.85 8.62 22.07
N SER A 200 -11.67 9.84 22.59
CA SER A 200 -12.77 10.72 22.97
C SER A 200 -13.46 11.36 21.75
N ASP A 201 -14.62 11.95 21.96
CA ASP A 201 -15.33 12.70 20.92
C ASP A 201 -14.72 14.09 20.65
N THR A 202 -13.70 14.49 21.42
CA THR A 202 -12.90 15.70 21.22
C THR A 202 -11.59 15.43 20.51
N ASP A 203 -11.18 14.16 20.42
CA ASP A 203 -10.02 13.76 19.59
C ASP A 203 -10.43 13.66 18.13
N THR A 204 -10.08 14.68 17.35
CA THR A 204 -10.46 14.80 15.94
C THR A 204 -10.01 13.57 15.11
N LYS A 205 -8.87 12.98 15.46
CA LYS A 205 -8.35 11.77 14.78
C LYS A 205 -9.25 10.57 15.00
N SER A 206 -9.61 10.32 16.26
CA SER A 206 -10.52 9.23 16.62
C SER A 206 -11.89 9.41 16.00
N VAL A 207 -12.42 10.64 16.02
CA VAL A 207 -13.72 10.97 15.41
C VAL A 207 -13.69 10.76 13.91
N PHE A 208 -12.66 11.28 13.22
CA PHE A 208 -12.51 11.13 11.77
C PHE A 208 -12.40 9.66 11.37
N MET A 209 -11.49 8.90 12.01
CA MET A 209 -11.23 7.50 11.62
C MET A 209 -12.44 6.62 11.88
N ARG A 210 -13.10 6.73 13.05
CA ARG A 210 -14.33 5.98 13.34
C ARG A 210 -15.41 6.26 12.31
N LYS A 211 -15.65 7.54 12.01
CA LYS A 211 -16.66 7.94 11.02
C LYS A 211 -16.33 7.38 9.63
N ASN A 212 -15.11 7.58 9.17
CA ASN A 212 -14.67 7.09 7.86
C ASN A 212 -14.81 5.56 7.71
N ILE A 213 -14.41 4.79 8.73
CA ILE A 213 -14.54 3.32 8.72
C ILE A 213 -16.01 2.89 8.70
N LEU A 214 -16.88 3.53 9.49
CA LEU A 214 -18.31 3.22 9.51
C LEU A 214 -18.99 3.53 8.17
N GLU A 215 -18.56 4.60 7.48
CA GLU A 215 -19.06 4.97 6.16
C GLU A 215 -18.75 3.93 5.06
N TRP A 216 -17.77 3.00 5.28
CA TRP A 216 -17.54 1.91 4.33
C TRP A 216 -18.76 0.98 4.18
N SER A 217 -19.56 0.81 5.23
CA SER A 217 -20.80 0.04 5.17
C SER A 217 -21.88 0.69 4.29
N ASP A 218 -21.73 1.97 3.95
CA ASP A 218 -22.61 2.68 3.02
C ASP A 218 -22.28 2.41 1.54
N SER A 219 -21.11 1.81 1.27
CA SER A 219 -20.68 1.39 -0.06
C SER A 219 -21.44 0.13 -0.51
N ASP A 220 -21.46 -0.14 -1.81
CA ASP A 220 -21.99 -1.40 -2.35
C ASP A 220 -21.01 -2.56 -2.13
N GLY A 221 -19.71 -2.27 -1.90
CA GLY A 221 -18.69 -3.25 -1.55
C GLY A 221 -17.31 -2.65 -1.36
N VAL A 222 -16.34 -3.51 -1.07
CA VAL A 222 -14.95 -3.13 -0.81
C VAL A 222 -14.02 -3.98 -1.67
N LEU A 223 -13.08 -3.32 -2.35
CA LEU A 223 -11.99 -3.98 -3.07
C LEU A 223 -10.71 -3.91 -2.21
N PHE A 224 -9.95 -5.00 -2.19
CA PHE A 224 -8.64 -5.05 -1.55
C PHE A 224 -7.56 -5.39 -2.57
N ASN A 225 -6.43 -4.68 -2.51
CA ASN A 225 -5.21 -5.10 -3.20
C ASN A 225 -4.60 -6.29 -2.46
N SER A 226 -5.28 -7.42 -2.47
CA SER A 226 -4.85 -8.64 -1.80
C SER A 226 -5.32 -9.87 -2.58
N VAL A 227 -4.88 -11.06 -2.15
CA VAL A 227 -5.25 -12.36 -2.71
C VAL A 227 -6.08 -13.12 -1.68
N GLU A 228 -7.19 -13.73 -2.11
CA GLU A 228 -8.13 -14.44 -1.22
C GLU A 228 -7.43 -15.47 -0.34
N GLU A 229 -6.56 -16.28 -0.93
CA GLU A 229 -5.88 -17.38 -0.27
C GLU A 229 -4.82 -16.91 0.73
N LEU A 230 -4.20 -15.77 0.47
CA LEU A 230 -3.15 -15.18 1.33
C LEU A 230 -3.74 -14.47 2.54
N ASP A 231 -4.89 -13.82 2.37
CA ASP A 231 -5.39 -12.81 3.32
C ASP A 231 -6.82 -13.10 3.80
N LYS A 232 -7.24 -14.36 3.68
CA LYS A 232 -8.61 -14.80 3.99
C LYS A 232 -9.12 -14.32 5.33
N ILE A 233 -8.30 -14.37 6.39
CA ILE A 233 -8.67 -13.97 7.75
C ILE A 233 -9.11 -12.50 7.77
N GLY A 234 -8.34 -11.62 7.16
CA GLY A 234 -8.65 -10.18 7.10
C GLY A 234 -9.85 -9.88 6.20
N LEU A 235 -9.96 -10.54 5.05
CA LEU A 235 -11.09 -10.36 4.13
C LEU A 235 -12.40 -10.81 4.76
N ASP A 236 -12.42 -11.93 5.49
CA ASP A 236 -13.59 -12.42 6.22
C ASP A 236 -14.01 -11.48 7.36
N TYR A 237 -13.05 -10.83 8.03
CA TYR A 237 -13.34 -9.75 8.97
C TYR A 237 -14.15 -8.63 8.30
N PHE A 238 -13.71 -8.13 7.12
CA PHE A 238 -14.43 -7.07 6.42
C PHE A 238 -15.78 -7.52 5.88
N ARG A 239 -15.93 -8.73 5.41
CA ARG A 239 -17.24 -9.32 5.04
C ARG A 239 -18.22 -9.26 6.22
N ARG A 240 -17.73 -9.58 7.43
CA ARG A 240 -18.52 -9.58 8.67
C ARG A 240 -18.91 -8.18 9.12
N ILE A 241 -17.95 -7.24 9.21
CA ILE A 241 -18.21 -5.92 9.78
C ILE A 241 -18.98 -4.99 8.85
N THR A 242 -18.76 -5.10 7.54
CA THR A 242 -19.44 -4.24 6.57
C THR A 242 -20.78 -4.82 6.12
N GLY A 243 -20.95 -6.13 6.17
CA GLY A 243 -22.09 -6.84 5.58
C GLY A 243 -22.17 -6.67 4.06
N ARG A 244 -21.06 -6.34 3.40
CA ARG A 244 -20.94 -6.06 1.97
C ARG A 244 -20.07 -7.08 1.26
N ASN A 245 -20.13 -7.09 -0.07
CA ASN A 245 -19.20 -7.85 -0.88
C ASN A 245 -17.78 -7.31 -0.69
N VAL A 246 -16.83 -8.23 -0.57
CA VAL A 246 -15.40 -7.93 -0.48
C VAL A 246 -14.70 -8.67 -1.61
N TRP A 247 -14.03 -7.93 -2.48
CA TRP A 247 -13.34 -8.44 -3.66
C TRP A 247 -11.82 -8.28 -3.51
N PRO A 248 -11.08 -9.36 -3.30
CA PRO A 248 -9.63 -9.35 -3.33
C PRO A 248 -9.15 -9.38 -4.78
N VAL A 249 -8.79 -8.21 -5.29
CA VAL A 249 -8.45 -8.00 -6.71
C VAL A 249 -6.94 -8.00 -6.97
N GLY A 250 -6.11 -8.22 -5.93
CA GLY A 250 -4.67 -8.15 -6.02
C GLY A 250 -3.97 -9.44 -6.47
N PRO A 251 -2.63 -9.39 -6.60
CA PRO A 251 -1.83 -8.18 -6.46
C PRO A 251 -1.99 -7.23 -7.64
N ILE A 252 -2.10 -5.96 -7.33
CA ILE A 252 -2.21 -4.90 -8.33
C ILE A 252 -0.88 -4.16 -8.41
N PHE A 253 -0.16 -4.33 -9.51
CA PHE A 253 1.12 -3.67 -9.78
C PHE A 253 1.06 -2.88 -11.08
N LEU A 254 1.81 -1.78 -11.15
CA LEU A 254 2.19 -1.20 -12.43
C LEU A 254 3.29 -2.06 -13.06
N THR A 255 3.04 -2.57 -14.25
CA THR A 255 4.01 -3.30 -15.07
C THR A 255 4.62 -2.38 -16.12
N GLY A 256 5.92 -2.61 -16.47
CA GLY A 256 6.62 -1.93 -17.57
C GLY A 256 7.30 -0.61 -17.19
N ASP A 257 7.81 0.12 -18.20
CA ASP A 257 8.61 1.36 -18.12
C ASP A 257 7.94 2.57 -17.44
N ASN A 258 6.71 2.40 -16.97
CA ASN A 258 5.90 3.46 -16.36
C ASN A 258 6.32 3.80 -14.91
N ARG A 259 7.33 3.11 -14.36
CA ARG A 259 7.91 3.40 -13.05
C ARG A 259 9.05 4.39 -13.18
N LYS A 260 8.93 5.55 -12.57
CA LYS A 260 9.87 6.65 -12.74
C LYS A 260 11.18 6.50 -12.01
N SER A 261 12.19 6.98 -12.73
CA SER A 261 13.47 7.60 -12.33
C SER A 261 13.98 7.21 -10.95
N SER A 262 14.59 6.03 -10.87
CA SER A 262 15.60 5.78 -9.85
C SER A 262 16.85 6.62 -10.16
N ARG A 263 17.62 7.03 -9.16
CA ARG A 263 18.93 7.66 -9.37
C ARG A 263 19.97 6.66 -9.93
N ILE A 264 19.67 5.38 -9.84
CA ILE A 264 20.39 4.30 -10.50
C ILE A 264 19.47 3.67 -11.54
N SER A 265 19.95 3.43 -12.74
CA SER A 265 19.14 2.78 -13.76
C SER A 265 18.91 1.29 -13.42
N PRO A 266 17.78 0.69 -13.85
CA PRO A 266 17.53 -0.74 -13.68
C PRO A 266 18.70 -1.59 -14.19
N GLU A 267 19.26 -1.21 -15.34
CA GLU A 267 20.39 -1.93 -15.99
C GLU A 267 21.61 -1.98 -15.07
N LYS A 268 21.99 -0.85 -14.43
CA LYS A 268 23.13 -0.82 -13.49
C LYS A 268 22.88 -1.67 -12.24
N CYS A 269 21.63 -1.73 -11.76
CA CYS A 269 21.29 -2.63 -10.67
C CYS A 269 21.44 -4.10 -11.11
N THR A 270 20.92 -4.44 -12.28
CA THR A 270 20.99 -5.80 -12.85
C THR A 270 22.45 -6.20 -13.10
N GLU A 271 23.25 -5.35 -13.74
CA GLU A 271 24.69 -5.59 -13.94
C GLU A 271 25.44 -5.89 -12.64
N TRP A 272 25.11 -5.19 -11.54
CA TRP A 272 25.71 -5.48 -10.24
C TRP A 272 25.19 -6.80 -9.65
N LEU A 273 23.89 -7.07 -9.75
CA LEU A 273 23.25 -8.29 -9.27
C LEU A 273 23.75 -9.54 -10.01
N ASP A 274 23.97 -9.46 -11.33
CA ASP A 274 24.52 -10.53 -12.18
C ASP A 274 25.90 -11.03 -11.71
N THR A 275 26.66 -10.18 -11.00
CA THR A 275 27.95 -10.56 -10.43
C THR A 275 27.83 -11.32 -9.10
N LYS A 276 26.61 -11.53 -8.58
CA LYS A 276 26.39 -12.12 -7.24
C LYS A 276 25.81 -13.52 -7.35
N PRO A 277 26.15 -14.43 -6.42
CA PRO A 277 25.55 -15.75 -6.36
C PRO A 277 24.02 -15.70 -6.14
N THR A 278 23.32 -16.71 -6.61
CA THR A 278 21.89 -16.90 -6.36
C THR A 278 21.59 -16.87 -4.85
N ASN A 279 20.51 -16.19 -4.45
CA ASN A 279 20.04 -16.04 -3.05
C ASN A 279 21.09 -15.44 -2.08
N SER A 280 22.04 -14.64 -2.55
CA SER A 280 23.12 -14.09 -1.72
C SER A 280 22.97 -12.61 -1.39
N VAL A 281 22.00 -11.91 -1.99
CA VAL A 281 21.80 -10.46 -1.83
C VAL A 281 20.61 -10.17 -0.92
N LEU A 282 20.83 -9.40 0.13
CA LEU A 282 19.80 -8.79 0.96
C LEU A 282 19.41 -7.44 0.35
N PHE A 283 18.15 -7.31 -0.06
CA PHE A 283 17.58 -6.01 -0.42
C PHE A 283 17.08 -5.31 0.85
N VAL A 284 17.35 -4.01 1.00
CA VAL A 284 16.95 -3.21 2.18
C VAL A 284 16.27 -1.93 1.71
N SER A 285 14.98 -1.77 2.04
CA SER A 285 14.22 -0.56 1.71
C SER A 285 13.04 -0.34 2.67
N PHE A 286 12.88 0.91 3.13
CA PHE A 286 11.78 1.32 4.00
C PHE A 286 10.63 2.01 3.24
N GLY A 287 10.52 1.79 1.92
CA GLY A 287 9.47 2.35 1.07
C GLY A 287 9.71 3.81 0.68
N SER A 288 8.69 4.47 0.12
CA SER A 288 8.82 5.81 -0.49
C SER A 288 8.82 6.96 0.52
N ASN A 289 8.13 6.81 1.65
CA ASN A 289 7.86 7.90 2.59
C ASN A 289 8.40 7.65 4.01
N ASN A 290 9.08 6.51 4.23
CA ASN A 290 9.61 6.16 5.54
C ASN A 290 11.13 6.17 5.56
N THR A 291 11.66 6.42 6.75
CA THR A 291 13.07 6.31 7.09
C THR A 291 13.20 5.91 8.57
N ILE A 292 14.36 5.46 8.96
CA ILE A 292 14.69 5.10 10.34
C ILE A 292 15.50 6.21 11.02
N SER A 293 15.70 6.14 12.35
CA SER A 293 16.51 7.11 13.07
C SER A 293 17.99 6.97 12.71
N ALA A 294 18.78 8.02 12.94
CA ALA A 294 20.24 7.98 12.71
C ALA A 294 20.93 6.88 13.51
N SER A 295 20.49 6.64 14.76
CA SER A 295 21.00 5.56 15.60
C SER A 295 20.69 4.18 15.00
N GLN A 296 19.46 3.95 14.55
CA GLN A 296 19.05 2.71 13.90
C GLN A 296 19.80 2.49 12.58
N MET A 297 20.03 3.56 11.81
CA MET A 297 20.79 3.51 10.56
C MET A 297 22.24 3.10 10.82
N MET A 298 22.86 3.64 11.88
CA MET A 298 24.19 3.27 12.31
C MET A 298 24.28 1.79 12.72
N GLN A 299 23.29 1.26 13.47
CA GLN A 299 23.26 -0.14 13.86
C GLN A 299 23.06 -1.07 12.65
N LEU A 300 22.19 -0.70 11.72
CA LEU A 300 21.98 -1.45 10.48
C LEU A 300 23.24 -1.47 9.61
N GLY A 301 23.93 -0.33 9.47
CA GLY A 301 25.21 -0.27 8.74
C GLY A 301 26.26 -1.20 9.34
N ARG A 302 26.39 -1.22 10.68
CA ARG A 302 27.29 -2.16 11.39
C ARG A 302 26.88 -3.61 11.17
N ALA A 303 25.59 -3.91 11.15
CA ALA A 303 25.10 -5.26 10.91
C ALA A 303 25.40 -5.73 9.49
N LEU A 304 25.17 -4.88 8.49
CA LEU A 304 25.50 -5.19 7.09
C LEU A 304 27.01 -5.37 6.86
N GLU A 305 27.85 -4.64 7.61
CA GLU A 305 29.30 -4.83 7.58
C GLU A 305 29.70 -6.18 8.19
N ARG A 306 29.06 -6.60 9.30
CA ARG A 306 29.39 -7.84 10.04
C ARG A 306 28.79 -9.10 9.43
N ALA A 307 27.66 -9.03 8.75
CA ALA A 307 27.03 -10.15 8.06
C ALA A 307 27.78 -10.48 6.75
N THR A 308 28.98 -11.05 6.90
CA THR A 308 29.97 -11.22 5.80
C THR A 308 29.55 -12.23 4.73
N ASN A 309 28.59 -13.09 5.01
CA ASN A 309 28.10 -14.13 4.09
C ASN A 309 27.02 -13.62 3.12
N SER A 310 26.67 -12.34 3.18
CA SER A 310 25.67 -11.75 2.29
C SER A 310 26.18 -10.47 1.62
N TYR A 311 25.70 -10.25 0.42
CA TYR A 311 25.78 -8.96 -0.27
C TYR A 311 24.51 -8.17 0.06
N PHE A 312 24.47 -6.86 -0.25
CA PHE A 312 23.27 -6.08 -0.02
C PHE A 312 23.08 -4.95 -1.03
N ILE A 313 21.82 -4.61 -1.29
CA ILE A 313 21.41 -3.32 -1.87
C ILE A 313 20.65 -2.58 -0.78
N TRP A 314 21.10 -1.38 -0.41
CA TRP A 314 20.44 -0.58 0.61
C TRP A 314 19.97 0.76 0.04
N VAL A 315 18.65 0.95 0.01
CA VAL A 315 18.02 2.23 -0.37
C VAL A 315 18.00 3.14 0.85
N VAL A 316 18.74 4.24 0.79
CA VAL A 316 18.94 5.18 1.90
C VAL A 316 18.27 6.52 1.63
N ARG A 317 17.82 7.14 2.71
CA ARG A 317 17.35 8.52 2.78
C ARG A 317 17.87 9.17 4.06
N PRO A 318 17.85 10.52 4.16
CA PRO A 318 18.12 11.17 5.44
C PRO A 318 17.31 10.56 6.59
N PRO A 319 17.90 10.38 7.77
CA PRO A 319 17.21 9.79 8.91
C PRO A 319 16.07 10.66 9.41
N LEU A 320 15.25 10.10 10.28
CA LEU A 320 14.14 10.81 10.91
C LEU A 320 14.63 12.07 11.61
N GLY A 321 13.91 13.19 11.40
CA GLY A 321 14.27 14.51 11.93
C GLY A 321 14.99 15.42 10.93
N PHE A 322 15.37 14.87 9.77
CA PHE A 322 15.94 15.64 8.66
C PHE A 322 14.94 15.73 7.50
N ASP A 323 15.15 16.68 6.59
CA ASP A 323 14.40 16.75 5.36
C ASP A 323 14.68 15.50 4.52
N ILE A 324 13.65 14.70 4.24
CA ILE A 324 13.73 13.45 3.49
C ILE A 324 14.23 13.65 2.04
N THR A 325 14.16 14.88 1.53
CA THR A 325 14.63 15.25 0.19
C THR A 325 16.05 15.81 0.17
N ALA A 326 16.64 16.05 1.34
CA ALA A 326 17.99 16.57 1.47
C ALA A 326 19.04 15.57 0.95
N GLU A 327 20.26 16.05 0.81
CA GLU A 327 21.40 15.21 0.47
C GLU A 327 21.70 14.19 1.58
N PHE A 328 21.91 12.93 1.20
CA PHE A 328 22.30 11.87 2.13
C PHE A 328 23.78 11.99 2.48
N LYS A 329 24.07 12.08 3.77
CA LYS A 329 25.44 12.25 4.30
C LYS A 329 25.92 10.96 4.92
N ALA A 330 26.61 10.13 4.13
CA ALA A 330 27.07 8.83 4.57
C ALA A 330 28.03 8.91 5.76
N GLU A 331 28.89 9.92 5.82
CA GLU A 331 29.90 10.14 6.87
C GLU A 331 29.26 10.48 8.24
N GLU A 332 28.02 11.04 8.24
CA GLU A 332 27.31 11.39 9.47
C GLU A 332 26.42 10.24 9.97
N TRP A 333 25.86 9.43 9.05
CA TRP A 333 24.77 8.51 9.37
C TRP A 333 25.11 7.03 9.21
N LEU A 334 26.25 6.70 8.60
CA LEU A 334 26.76 5.34 8.48
C LEU A 334 28.05 5.16 9.34
N PRO A 335 28.46 3.92 9.63
CA PRO A 335 29.72 3.67 10.32
C PRO A 335 30.89 4.34 9.61
N GLU A 336 31.83 4.89 10.38
CA GLU A 336 33.02 5.54 9.83
C GLU A 336 33.74 4.63 8.82
N GLY A 337 34.00 5.16 7.61
CA GLY A 337 34.64 4.44 6.50
C GLY A 337 33.84 3.29 5.90
N PHE A 338 32.54 3.17 6.23
CA PHE A 338 31.65 2.11 5.71
C PHE A 338 31.64 2.06 4.16
N MET A 339 31.46 3.20 3.51
CA MET A 339 31.43 3.27 2.05
C MET A 339 32.73 2.76 1.43
N GLN A 340 33.86 3.19 1.95
CA GLN A 340 35.18 2.77 1.42
C GLN A 340 35.46 1.29 1.65
N ARG A 341 35.20 0.78 2.88
CA ARG A 341 35.53 -0.60 3.23
C ARG A 341 34.58 -1.61 2.57
N VAL A 342 33.27 -1.38 2.68
CA VAL A 342 32.26 -2.40 2.37
C VAL A 342 31.76 -2.26 0.93
N VAL A 343 31.54 -1.03 0.48
CA VAL A 343 30.99 -0.75 -0.86
C VAL A 343 32.10 -0.75 -1.92
N GLU A 344 33.14 0.08 -1.73
CA GLU A 344 34.16 0.28 -2.76
C GLU A 344 35.20 -0.85 -2.77
N ALA A 345 35.83 -1.15 -1.61
CA ALA A 345 36.94 -2.11 -1.55
C ALA A 345 36.47 -3.57 -1.65
N GLN A 346 35.34 -3.94 -0.99
CA GLN A 346 34.86 -5.32 -0.96
C GLN A 346 33.79 -5.61 -2.01
N ASN A 347 33.20 -4.59 -2.63
CA ASN A 347 32.08 -4.71 -3.56
C ASN A 347 30.92 -5.57 -2.99
N ARG A 348 30.72 -5.51 -1.65
CA ARG A 348 29.67 -6.28 -0.97
C ARG A 348 28.34 -5.57 -0.91
N GLY A 349 28.31 -4.25 -1.07
CA GLY A 349 27.11 -3.44 -1.00
C GLY A 349 26.93 -2.50 -2.16
N LEU A 350 25.68 -2.22 -2.46
CA LEU A 350 25.25 -1.12 -3.32
C LEU A 350 24.35 -0.19 -2.51
N VAL A 351 24.80 1.03 -2.24
CA VAL A 351 24.01 2.05 -1.53
C VAL A 351 23.35 2.96 -2.55
N VAL A 352 22.03 2.97 -2.56
CA VAL A 352 21.20 3.74 -3.50
C VAL A 352 20.48 4.84 -2.76
N VAL A 353 20.75 6.09 -3.14
CA VAL A 353 20.12 7.25 -2.48
C VAL A 353 18.71 7.48 -3.06
N GLN A 354 17.73 7.63 -2.20
CA GLN A 354 16.32 7.95 -2.43
C GLN A 354 15.47 6.82 -3.03
N TRP A 355 15.73 6.32 -4.25
CA TRP A 355 14.84 5.35 -4.88
C TRP A 355 15.59 4.37 -5.81
N ALA A 356 15.23 3.09 -5.72
CA ALA A 356 15.76 2.00 -6.53
C ALA A 356 14.63 1.29 -7.30
N PRO A 357 14.93 0.59 -8.41
CA PRO A 357 13.95 -0.20 -9.17
C PRO A 357 13.61 -1.48 -8.39
N GLN A 358 12.71 -1.36 -7.39
CA GLN A 358 12.42 -2.40 -6.40
C GLN A 358 11.94 -3.72 -7.02
N VAL A 359 11.07 -3.68 -8.02
CA VAL A 359 10.53 -4.90 -8.63
C VAL A 359 11.59 -5.61 -9.44
N GLU A 360 12.38 -4.88 -10.21
CA GLU A 360 13.49 -5.41 -10.99
C GLU A 360 14.55 -6.05 -10.08
N ILE A 361 14.81 -5.43 -8.91
CA ILE A 361 15.70 -6.01 -7.90
C ILE A 361 15.10 -7.30 -7.32
N LEU A 362 13.84 -7.28 -6.89
CA LEU A 362 13.16 -8.43 -6.28
C LEU A 362 12.96 -9.61 -7.27
N LEU A 363 12.88 -9.31 -8.56
CA LEU A 363 12.78 -10.32 -9.62
C LEU A 363 14.11 -11.10 -9.81
N HIS A 364 15.24 -10.52 -9.41
CA HIS A 364 16.57 -11.07 -9.71
C HIS A 364 16.89 -12.27 -8.82
N GLU A 365 17.40 -13.36 -9.40
CA GLU A 365 17.71 -14.63 -8.72
C GLU A 365 18.75 -14.52 -7.60
N SER A 366 19.62 -13.51 -7.63
CA SER A 366 20.59 -13.27 -6.57
C SER A 366 19.98 -12.72 -5.29
N VAL A 367 18.73 -12.19 -5.33
CA VAL A 367 18.07 -11.64 -4.13
C VAL A 367 17.46 -12.77 -3.29
N GLY A 368 18.00 -12.93 -2.08
CA GLY A 368 17.61 -13.99 -1.16
C GLY A 368 16.64 -13.59 -0.06
N ALA A 369 16.58 -12.29 0.28
CA ALA A 369 15.63 -11.74 1.25
C ALA A 369 15.43 -10.23 1.09
N PHE A 370 14.33 -9.72 1.64
CA PHE A 370 13.99 -8.30 1.65
C PHE A 370 13.77 -7.78 3.07
N LEU A 371 14.67 -6.93 3.58
CA LEU A 371 14.46 -6.18 4.80
C LEU A 371 13.58 -4.96 4.48
N THR A 372 12.37 -4.95 5.02
CA THR A 372 11.32 -4.01 4.62
C THR A 372 10.50 -3.48 5.80
N HIS A 373 9.91 -2.30 5.60
CA HIS A 373 8.92 -1.74 6.54
C HIS A 373 7.57 -2.48 6.55
N CYS A 374 7.40 -3.55 5.79
CA CYS A 374 6.16 -4.33 5.67
C CYS A 374 4.95 -3.53 5.15
N GLY A 375 5.15 -2.45 4.40
CA GLY A 375 4.07 -1.82 3.63
C GLY A 375 3.52 -2.78 2.58
N TRP A 376 2.19 -2.91 2.48
CA TRP A 376 1.54 -4.02 1.78
C TRP A 376 1.93 -4.15 0.30
N ASN A 377 2.10 -3.04 -0.42
CA ASN A 377 2.57 -3.10 -1.81
C ASN A 377 3.96 -3.76 -1.91
N SER A 378 4.89 -3.40 -1.01
CA SER A 378 6.22 -4.01 -0.97
C SER A 378 6.19 -5.48 -0.57
N VAL A 379 5.27 -5.86 0.31
CA VAL A 379 5.02 -7.27 0.68
C VAL A 379 4.57 -8.06 -0.54
N LEU A 380 3.55 -7.57 -1.24
CA LEU A 380 3.04 -8.24 -2.45
C LEU A 380 4.10 -8.33 -3.55
N GLU A 381 4.87 -7.25 -3.77
CA GLU A 381 5.98 -7.25 -4.74
C GLU A 381 7.03 -8.32 -4.39
N SER A 382 7.40 -8.44 -3.11
CA SER A 382 8.36 -9.44 -2.65
C SER A 382 7.83 -10.88 -2.81
N LEU A 383 6.64 -11.14 -2.32
CA LEU A 383 6.04 -12.47 -2.33
C LEU A 383 5.66 -12.94 -3.73
N SER A 384 5.30 -12.03 -4.65
CA SER A 384 5.09 -12.37 -6.07
C SER A 384 6.36 -12.90 -6.75
N HIS A 385 7.52 -12.60 -6.19
CA HIS A 385 8.81 -13.13 -6.69
C HIS A 385 9.38 -14.24 -5.80
N GLY A 386 8.68 -14.61 -4.72
CA GLY A 386 9.11 -15.69 -3.82
C GLY A 386 10.24 -15.29 -2.88
N VAL A 387 10.42 -14.00 -2.62
CA VAL A 387 11.46 -13.47 -1.73
C VAL A 387 10.93 -13.34 -0.31
N PRO A 388 11.50 -14.05 0.69
CA PRO A 388 11.11 -13.95 2.09
C PRO A 388 11.52 -12.60 2.69
N LEU A 389 10.87 -12.25 3.82
CA LEU A 389 10.92 -10.92 4.40
C LEU A 389 11.65 -10.89 5.75
N ILE A 390 12.38 -9.81 6.01
CA ILE A 390 12.82 -9.39 7.34
C ILE A 390 12.04 -8.12 7.67
N GLY A 391 11.11 -8.22 8.64
CA GLY A 391 10.15 -7.17 8.92
C GLY A 391 10.70 -6.11 9.89
N TRP A 392 10.59 -4.86 9.50
CA TRP A 392 10.84 -3.71 10.36
C TRP A 392 9.70 -2.67 10.17
N PRO A 393 8.49 -2.97 10.68
CA PRO A 393 7.35 -2.07 10.54
C PRO A 393 7.59 -0.71 11.19
N ILE A 394 7.15 0.36 10.54
CA ILE A 394 7.40 1.75 10.96
C ILE A 394 6.11 2.48 11.34
N ALA A 395 5.03 2.31 10.56
CA ALA A 395 3.81 3.11 10.69
C ALA A 395 2.57 2.36 10.22
N ALA A 396 1.40 2.94 10.48
CA ALA A 396 0.08 2.50 10.02
C ALA A 396 -0.20 1.01 10.32
N GLU A 397 -0.69 0.25 9.36
CA GLU A 397 -1.03 -1.17 9.46
C GLU A 397 0.18 -2.12 9.31
N GLN A 398 1.38 -1.59 9.08
CA GLN A 398 2.60 -2.36 8.80
C GLN A 398 2.96 -3.36 9.90
N PHE A 399 2.69 -3.01 11.17
CA PHE A 399 2.92 -3.88 12.33
C PHE A 399 2.08 -5.17 12.25
N PHE A 400 0.87 -5.06 11.74
CA PHE A 400 -0.04 -6.19 11.61
C PHE A 400 0.22 -6.96 10.33
N ASN A 401 0.69 -6.31 9.27
CA ASN A 401 1.22 -7.00 8.10
C ASN A 401 2.40 -7.89 8.48
N ALA A 402 3.36 -7.39 9.27
CA ALA A 402 4.47 -8.18 9.79
C ALA A 402 3.98 -9.37 10.62
N LYS A 403 3.00 -9.14 11.52
CA LYS A 403 2.37 -10.19 12.35
C LYS A 403 1.75 -11.30 11.50
N LEU A 404 0.92 -10.96 10.51
CA LEU A 404 0.34 -11.95 9.57
C LEU A 404 1.43 -12.78 8.90
N LEU A 405 2.45 -12.10 8.38
CA LEU A 405 3.51 -12.73 7.60
C LEU A 405 4.44 -13.62 8.44
N GLU A 406 4.62 -13.31 9.72
CA GLU A 406 5.44 -14.09 10.63
C GLU A 406 4.66 -15.24 11.26
N GLU A 407 3.48 -14.97 11.83
CA GLU A 407 2.73 -15.92 12.65
C GLU A 407 1.87 -16.87 11.81
N GLU A 408 1.18 -16.38 10.77
CA GLU A 408 0.23 -17.17 9.99
C GLU A 408 0.87 -17.71 8.70
N VAL A 409 1.56 -16.86 7.94
CA VAL A 409 2.12 -17.25 6.63
C VAL A 409 3.49 -17.92 6.80
N GLY A 410 4.31 -17.43 7.72
CA GLY A 410 5.64 -17.97 8.03
C GLY A 410 6.72 -17.61 7.01
N VAL A 411 6.59 -16.46 6.34
CA VAL A 411 7.53 -15.92 5.34
C VAL A 411 8.29 -14.71 5.83
N CYS A 412 8.12 -14.32 7.09
CA CYS A 412 8.74 -13.15 7.70
C CYS A 412 9.37 -13.50 9.05
N VAL A 413 10.36 -12.73 9.44
CA VAL A 413 10.82 -12.59 10.83
C VAL A 413 10.90 -11.10 11.15
N GLU A 414 10.28 -10.68 12.25
CA GLU A 414 10.35 -9.30 12.68
C GLU A 414 11.68 -9.04 13.41
N VAL A 415 12.36 -7.93 13.08
CA VAL A 415 13.65 -7.55 13.64
C VAL A 415 13.59 -6.29 14.52
N ALA A 416 12.60 -5.41 14.25
CA ALA A 416 12.42 -4.19 15.01
C ALA A 416 11.00 -3.63 14.79
N ARG A 417 10.58 -2.70 15.66
CA ARG A 417 9.26 -2.05 15.63
C ARG A 417 9.39 -0.53 15.74
N GLY A 418 8.99 0.18 14.69
CA GLY A 418 8.96 1.64 14.70
C GLY A 418 10.32 2.30 14.77
N VAL A 419 10.28 3.62 14.86
CA VAL A 419 11.49 4.48 14.85
C VAL A 419 12.08 4.71 16.24
N GLY A 420 11.32 4.44 17.30
CA GLY A 420 11.75 4.58 18.71
C GLY A 420 12.26 3.28 19.33
N PHE A 421 12.21 2.16 18.60
CA PHE A 421 12.67 0.88 19.12
C PHE A 421 14.20 0.85 19.15
N GLU A 422 14.76 0.43 20.28
CA GLU A 422 16.20 0.23 20.41
C GLU A 422 16.62 -1.01 19.62
N VAL A 423 17.49 -0.84 18.65
CA VAL A 423 17.96 -1.90 17.76
C VAL A 423 19.45 -2.12 18.03
N ARG A 424 19.84 -3.36 18.26
CA ARG A 424 21.24 -3.74 18.42
C ARG A 424 21.75 -4.40 17.15
N CYS A 425 23.00 -4.10 16.82
CA CYS A 425 23.67 -4.69 15.67
C CYS A 425 23.65 -6.22 15.70
N GLU A 426 23.86 -6.82 16.89
CA GLU A 426 23.88 -8.27 17.10
C GLU A 426 22.56 -8.94 16.73
N ASP A 427 21.42 -8.34 17.13
CA ASP A 427 20.10 -8.85 16.83
C ASP A 427 19.80 -8.80 15.31
N LEU A 428 20.25 -7.72 14.66
CA LEU A 428 20.15 -7.56 13.20
C LEU A 428 20.97 -8.63 12.47
N VAL A 429 22.23 -8.84 12.90
CA VAL A 429 23.11 -9.86 12.31
C VAL A 429 22.48 -11.24 12.44
N GLU A 430 22.01 -11.62 13.64
CA GLU A 430 21.37 -12.90 13.89
C GLU A 430 20.20 -13.15 12.94
N LYS A 431 19.29 -12.16 12.76
CA LYS A 431 18.14 -12.29 11.89
C LYS A 431 18.52 -12.32 10.41
N ILE A 432 19.49 -11.50 9.99
CA ILE A 432 19.99 -11.52 8.60
C ILE A 432 20.61 -12.89 8.30
N GLU A 433 21.50 -13.40 9.17
CA GLU A 433 22.13 -14.69 8.97
C GLU A 433 21.15 -15.86 9.06
N MET A 434 20.12 -15.75 9.91
CA MET A 434 19.05 -16.74 10.00
C MET A 434 18.30 -16.88 8.67
N VAL A 435 17.94 -15.77 8.02
CA VAL A 435 17.15 -15.76 6.80
C VAL A 435 17.99 -16.02 5.56
N MET A 436 19.18 -15.38 5.47
CA MET A 436 20.06 -15.48 4.32
C MET A 436 20.89 -16.77 4.30
N GLY A 437 21.15 -17.35 5.47
CA GLY A 437 22.00 -18.54 5.64
C GLY A 437 21.26 -19.86 5.42
N GLU A 438 21.96 -20.95 5.82
CA GLU A 438 21.48 -22.33 5.68
C GLU A 438 20.70 -22.84 6.92
N SER A 439 20.19 -21.93 7.75
CA SER A 439 19.35 -22.29 8.90
C SER A 439 18.07 -23.02 8.46
N GLU A 440 17.54 -23.92 9.27
CA GLU A 440 16.27 -24.60 8.96
C GLU A 440 15.11 -23.59 8.84
N LYS A 441 15.12 -22.53 9.67
CA LYS A 441 14.12 -21.45 9.60
C LYS A 441 14.21 -20.70 8.26
N GLY A 442 15.41 -20.34 7.81
CA GLY A 442 15.61 -19.64 6.54
C GLY A 442 15.20 -20.50 5.34
N LYS A 443 15.54 -21.79 5.35
CA LYS A 443 15.09 -22.74 4.31
C LYS A 443 13.58 -22.86 4.26
N GLU A 444 12.93 -22.97 5.41
CA GLU A 444 11.48 -23.08 5.48
C GLU A 444 10.79 -21.77 5.02
N MET A 445 11.33 -20.60 5.37
CA MET A 445 10.81 -19.31 4.89
C MET A 445 10.92 -19.19 3.37
N ARG A 446 12.05 -19.58 2.75
CA ARG A 446 12.22 -19.59 1.30
C ARG A 446 11.24 -20.54 0.62
N ARG A 447 11.05 -21.76 1.18
CA ARG A 447 10.09 -22.73 0.68
C ARG A 447 8.67 -22.16 0.69
N LYS A 448 8.23 -21.58 1.83
CA LYS A 448 6.92 -20.96 1.98
C LYS A 448 6.74 -19.76 1.08
N ALA A 449 7.77 -18.90 0.92
CA ALA A 449 7.72 -17.77 -0.01
C ALA A 449 7.52 -18.25 -1.46
N GLY A 450 8.15 -19.38 -1.85
CA GLY A 450 7.91 -20.01 -3.14
C GLY A 450 6.48 -20.57 -3.29
N GLU A 451 5.88 -21.08 -2.24
CA GLU A 451 4.47 -21.51 -2.25
C GLU A 451 3.50 -20.33 -2.38
N VAL A 452 3.77 -19.22 -1.66
CA VAL A 452 2.99 -17.99 -1.79
C VAL A 452 3.13 -17.39 -3.18
N LYS A 453 4.33 -17.39 -3.77
CA LYS A 453 4.52 -16.98 -5.17
C LYS A 453 3.59 -17.74 -6.11
N LYS A 454 3.58 -19.08 -6.01
CA LYS A 454 2.71 -19.92 -6.84
C LYS A 454 1.22 -19.63 -6.60
N MET A 455 0.83 -19.45 -5.34
CA MET A 455 -0.55 -19.06 -4.98
C MET A 455 -0.95 -17.75 -5.65
N ILE A 456 -0.07 -16.74 -5.64
CA ILE A 456 -0.28 -15.46 -6.30
C ILE A 456 -0.37 -15.62 -7.82
N GLU A 457 0.54 -16.39 -8.43
CA GLU A 457 0.52 -16.69 -9.87
C GLU A 457 -0.80 -17.36 -10.28
N ASP A 458 -1.28 -18.32 -9.49
CA ASP A 458 -2.57 -18.99 -9.74
C ASP A 458 -3.76 -18.03 -9.57
N ALA A 459 -3.72 -17.12 -8.58
CA ALA A 459 -4.81 -16.17 -8.33
C ALA A 459 -5.02 -15.16 -9.47
N VAL A 460 -3.95 -14.79 -10.18
CA VAL A 460 -4.04 -13.81 -11.30
C VAL A 460 -4.11 -14.46 -12.68
N ARG A 461 -4.03 -15.80 -12.75
CA ARG A 461 -4.03 -16.52 -14.02
C ARG A 461 -5.40 -16.48 -14.69
N ASP A 462 -5.42 -16.18 -16.00
CA ASP A 462 -6.62 -16.22 -16.86
C ASP A 462 -6.23 -16.90 -18.17
N ASP A 463 -6.38 -18.22 -18.23
CA ASP A 463 -6.03 -19.03 -19.39
C ASP A 463 -6.91 -20.29 -19.54
N GLY A 464 -7.09 -20.72 -20.75
CA GLY A 464 -7.67 -22.03 -21.09
C GLY A 464 -9.02 -22.38 -20.39
N GLY A 465 -9.79 -21.38 -19.95
CA GLY A 465 -11.03 -21.55 -19.21
C GLY A 465 -10.86 -21.60 -17.69
N PHE A 466 -9.63 -21.50 -17.19
CA PHE A 466 -9.34 -21.27 -15.77
C PHE A 466 -9.26 -19.77 -15.48
N LYS A 467 -9.94 -19.34 -14.43
CA LYS A 467 -9.83 -17.99 -13.87
C LYS A 467 -9.44 -18.07 -12.41
N GLY A 468 -8.32 -17.46 -12.06
CA GLY A 468 -7.86 -17.34 -10.69
C GLY A 468 -8.77 -16.43 -9.84
N SER A 469 -8.63 -16.54 -8.53
CA SER A 469 -9.50 -15.85 -7.56
C SER A 469 -9.56 -14.34 -7.76
N SER A 470 -8.43 -13.69 -8.04
CA SER A 470 -8.35 -12.25 -8.26
C SER A 470 -9.01 -11.81 -9.57
N VAL A 471 -8.93 -12.63 -10.63
CA VAL A 471 -9.62 -12.38 -11.91
C VAL A 471 -11.13 -12.47 -11.71
N VAL A 472 -11.58 -13.53 -11.03
CA VAL A 472 -13.00 -13.72 -10.68
C VAL A 472 -13.51 -12.54 -9.85
N ALA A 473 -12.76 -12.08 -8.85
CA ALA A 473 -13.15 -10.96 -8.00
C ALA A 473 -13.32 -9.64 -8.79
N ILE A 474 -12.45 -9.35 -9.77
CA ILE A 474 -12.62 -8.18 -10.65
C ILE A 474 -13.89 -8.32 -11.50
N ASP A 475 -14.12 -9.49 -12.09
CA ASP A 475 -15.29 -9.75 -12.92
C ASP A 475 -16.60 -9.64 -12.08
N GLU A 476 -16.61 -10.17 -10.87
CA GLU A 476 -17.75 -10.05 -9.94
C GLU A 476 -18.05 -8.60 -9.55
N PHE A 477 -17.02 -7.80 -9.26
CA PHE A 477 -17.15 -6.37 -8.99
C PHE A 477 -17.80 -5.65 -10.18
N LEU A 478 -17.29 -5.86 -11.39
CA LEU A 478 -17.81 -5.23 -12.61
C LEU A 478 -19.26 -5.66 -12.89
N ASN A 479 -19.56 -6.95 -12.73
CA ASN A 479 -20.91 -7.47 -12.87
C ASN A 479 -21.89 -6.89 -11.84
N ALA A 480 -21.47 -6.74 -10.57
CA ALA A 480 -22.28 -6.11 -9.53
C ALA A 480 -22.64 -4.65 -9.89
N ALA A 481 -21.68 -3.90 -10.44
CA ALA A 481 -21.90 -2.53 -10.89
C ALA A 481 -22.87 -2.48 -12.10
N LEU A 482 -22.72 -3.36 -13.08
CA LEU A 482 -23.62 -3.47 -14.23
C LEU A 482 -25.05 -3.81 -13.81
N LEU A 483 -25.24 -4.79 -12.93
CA LEU A 483 -26.55 -5.15 -12.39
C LEU A 483 -27.25 -3.99 -11.66
N LYS A 484 -26.51 -3.17 -10.92
CA LYS A 484 -27.07 -1.97 -10.27
C LYS A 484 -27.49 -0.92 -11.31
N LYS A 485 -26.71 -0.73 -12.38
CA LYS A 485 -27.07 0.15 -13.50
C LYS A 485 -28.38 -0.29 -14.15
N GLU A 486 -28.50 -1.58 -14.50
CA GLU A 486 -29.70 -2.13 -15.11
C GLU A 486 -30.97 -1.94 -14.24
N LYS A 487 -30.83 -2.19 -12.91
CA LYS A 487 -31.95 -1.97 -11.98
C LYS A 487 -32.34 -0.49 -11.90
N ARG A 488 -31.40 0.43 -12.00
CA ARG A 488 -31.66 1.87 -12.03
C ARG A 488 -32.39 2.27 -13.29
N GLU A 489 -31.96 1.81 -14.46
CA GLU A 489 -32.59 2.09 -15.76
C GLU A 489 -33.99 1.52 -15.83
N ALA A 490 -34.21 0.28 -15.39
CA ALA A 490 -35.53 -0.32 -15.30
C ALA A 490 -36.51 0.44 -14.39
N LYS A 491 -36.01 1.05 -13.32
CA LYS A 491 -36.81 1.88 -12.39
C LYS A 491 -37.20 3.23 -13.01
N ILE A 492 -36.36 3.79 -13.87
CA ILE A 492 -36.66 5.04 -14.60
C ILE A 492 -37.71 4.79 -15.67
N LEU A 493 -37.64 3.67 -16.39
CA LEU A 493 -38.60 3.30 -17.45
C LEU A 493 -40.00 2.95 -16.91
N ARG A 494 -40.14 2.64 -15.62
CA ARG A 494 -41.43 2.34 -14.96
C ARG A 494 -42.12 3.56 -14.36
N LYS A 495 -41.44 4.71 -14.33
CA LYS A 495 -42.00 5.99 -13.90
C LYS A 495 -42.41 6.84 -15.10
#